data_66d551610d02081703f99219da351893
#
_entry.id   66d551610d02081703f99219da351893
#
_cell.length_a   1.000
_cell.length_b   1.000
_cell.length_c   1.000
_cell.angle_alpha   90.00
_cell.angle_beta   90.00
_cell.angle_gamma   90.00
#
_symmetry.space_group_name_H-M   'P 1'
#
loop_
_entity.id
_entity.type
_entity.pdbx_description
1 polymer ?
#
loop_
_entity_poly.entity_id
_entity_poly.type
_entity_poly.pdbx_seq_one_letter_code
_entity_poly.pdbx_strand_id
1 'polypeptide(L)'
;MAEREFRAGAGMADLTPDRVLTNYNGGLVRSSADASPLMCHAVVFDDGEMQGAMVSCDATFVDRMLLLTIRDTCARATGIPMDHILVAATHSHATPATCPSFLSGALPDPLYVDFFVEQVCSAVKQAWANLTPAVLVSGECTSPGFEYNRRLLRPNGSGGDGRGVQCRSWLSACRAGGFCDAFSGI
;
A
#
# COMPACT_ATOMS: atom_id res chain seq x y z
N MET A 1 -28.50 15.31 -24.40
CA MET A 1 -27.81 14.42 -23.41
C MET A 1 -27.11 15.38 -22.46
N ALA A 2 -27.39 15.32 -21.18
CA ALA A 2 -26.61 16.10 -20.20
C ALA A 2 -25.15 15.63 -20.25
N GLU A 3 -24.22 16.58 -20.30
CA GLU A 3 -22.79 16.31 -20.25
C GLU A 3 -22.50 15.65 -18.90
N ARG A 4 -21.92 14.45 -18.90
CA ARG A 4 -21.59 13.72 -17.67
C ARG A 4 -20.38 14.39 -17.04
N GLU A 5 -20.50 14.77 -15.80
CA GLU A 5 -19.44 15.42 -15.05
C GLU A 5 -18.62 14.37 -14.29
N PHE A 6 -17.32 14.26 -14.60
CA PHE A 6 -16.41 13.44 -13.79
C PHE A 6 -16.08 14.14 -12.47
N ARG A 7 -16.21 13.41 -11.36
CA ARG A 7 -15.92 13.87 -10.02
C ARG A 7 -14.90 12.97 -9.35
N ALA A 8 -14.06 13.54 -8.50
CA ALA A 8 -13.13 12.81 -7.66
C ALA A 8 -13.10 13.41 -6.25
N GLY A 9 -12.84 12.57 -5.27
CA GLY A 9 -12.68 12.98 -3.89
C GLY A 9 -11.62 12.15 -3.20
N ALA A 10 -10.92 12.74 -2.24
CA ALA A 10 -9.88 12.08 -1.46
C ALA A 10 -10.18 12.11 0.04
N GLY A 11 -9.71 11.06 0.71
CA GLY A 11 -9.79 10.93 2.16
C GLY A 11 -8.61 10.15 2.70
N MET A 12 -8.34 10.29 3.99
CA MET A 12 -7.25 9.58 4.66
C MET A 12 -7.62 9.27 6.10
N ALA A 13 -6.98 8.23 6.67
CA ALA A 13 -7.14 7.87 8.06
C ALA A 13 -5.83 7.32 8.63
N ASP A 14 -5.66 7.46 9.94
CA ASP A 14 -4.49 6.96 10.68
C ASP A 14 -4.73 5.49 11.07
N LEU A 15 -3.78 4.62 10.71
CA LEU A 15 -3.75 3.19 11.03
C LEU A 15 -2.77 2.86 12.15
N THR A 16 -2.14 3.87 12.76
CA THR A 16 -1.12 3.68 13.79
C THR A 16 -1.72 3.01 15.03
N PRO A 17 -1.14 1.89 15.50
CA PRO A 17 -1.65 1.24 16.71
C PRO A 17 -1.36 2.08 17.95
N ASP A 18 -2.27 2.06 18.91
CA ASP A 18 -2.15 2.69 20.21
C ASP A 18 -1.32 1.87 21.21
N ARG A 19 -0.96 0.65 20.85
CA ARG A 19 -0.24 -0.33 21.68
C ARG A 19 0.79 -1.11 20.89
N VAL A 20 1.65 -1.84 21.59
CA VAL A 20 2.62 -2.74 20.98
C VAL A 20 1.91 -3.96 20.40
N LEU A 21 2.11 -4.21 19.12
CA LEU A 21 1.53 -5.33 18.38
C LEU A 21 2.61 -6.13 17.66
N THR A 22 2.29 -7.35 17.24
CA THR A 22 3.18 -8.19 16.46
C THR A 22 3.03 -7.89 14.97
N ASN A 23 4.16 -7.74 14.25
CA ASN A 23 4.15 -7.64 12.80
C ASN A 23 4.09 -9.02 12.13
N TYR A 24 3.91 -9.03 10.80
CA TYR A 24 3.81 -10.26 10.03
C TYR A 24 5.04 -11.18 10.15
N ASN A 25 6.23 -10.64 10.40
CA ASN A 25 7.48 -11.42 10.56
C ASN A 25 7.75 -11.88 12.00
N GLY A 26 6.82 -11.65 12.93
CA GLY A 26 6.95 -12.03 14.35
C GLY A 26 7.69 -11.01 15.21
N GLY A 27 8.13 -9.87 14.64
CA GLY A 27 8.70 -8.76 15.39
C GLY A 27 7.63 -7.88 16.04
N LEU A 28 8.06 -6.96 16.92
CA LEU A 28 7.17 -6.03 17.60
C LEU A 28 7.11 -4.70 16.86
N VAL A 29 5.90 -4.20 16.62
CA VAL A 29 5.62 -2.85 16.15
C VAL A 29 5.28 -1.98 17.35
N ARG A 30 5.97 -0.85 17.47
CA ARG A 30 5.75 0.15 18.51
C ARG A 30 5.53 1.50 17.84
N SER A 31 4.49 2.20 18.25
CA SER A 31 4.38 3.62 17.97
C SER A 31 5.46 4.36 18.74
N SER A 32 6.17 5.30 18.10
CA SER A 32 7.09 6.21 18.75
C SER A 32 6.86 7.63 18.22
N ALA A 33 7.24 8.62 19.00
CA ALA A 33 7.07 10.02 18.61
C ALA A 33 7.88 10.39 17.34
N ASP A 34 8.94 9.62 17.05
CA ASP A 34 9.81 9.85 15.89
C ASP A 34 9.43 8.98 14.67
N ALA A 35 8.44 8.09 14.80
CA ALA A 35 7.96 7.26 13.70
C ALA A 35 6.93 8.01 12.86
N SER A 36 7.02 7.87 11.54
CA SER A 36 5.93 8.30 10.66
C SER A 36 4.67 7.51 10.98
N PRO A 37 3.48 8.16 11.01
CA PRO A 37 2.22 7.45 11.20
C PRO A 37 1.97 6.46 10.07
N LEU A 38 1.28 5.37 10.38
CA LEU A 38 0.77 4.44 9.37
C LEU A 38 -0.53 5.02 8.82
N MET A 39 -0.65 5.08 7.51
CA MET A 39 -1.76 5.78 6.88
C MET A 39 -2.58 4.88 5.96
N CYS A 40 -3.83 5.24 5.81
CA CYS A 40 -4.71 4.81 4.75
C CYS A 40 -5.08 6.03 3.90
N HIS A 41 -4.94 5.91 2.59
CA HIS A 41 -5.36 6.92 1.62
C HIS A 41 -6.41 6.32 0.70
N ALA A 42 -7.51 7.04 0.51
CA ALA A 42 -8.59 6.65 -0.38
C ALA A 42 -8.85 7.74 -1.43
N VAL A 43 -9.13 7.32 -2.65
CA VAL A 43 -9.67 8.19 -3.70
C VAL A 43 -10.94 7.53 -4.23
N VAL A 44 -11.99 8.32 -4.37
CA VAL A 44 -13.26 7.90 -4.96
C VAL A 44 -13.46 8.65 -6.27
N PHE A 45 -13.95 7.94 -7.28
CA PHE A 45 -14.29 8.46 -8.60
C PHE A 45 -15.76 8.22 -8.90
N ASP A 46 -16.38 9.17 -9.60
CA ASP A 46 -17.77 9.09 -10.04
C ASP A 46 -17.89 9.82 -11.41
N ASP A 47 -18.31 9.11 -12.45
CA ASP A 47 -18.54 9.68 -13.78
C ASP A 47 -20.04 9.90 -14.08
N GLY A 48 -20.89 9.80 -13.06
CA GLY A 48 -22.34 9.92 -13.15
C GLY A 48 -23.04 8.62 -13.57
N GLU A 49 -22.31 7.57 -13.91
CA GLU A 49 -22.84 6.24 -14.23
C GLU A 49 -22.20 5.15 -13.38
N MET A 50 -20.89 5.27 -13.18
CA MET A 50 -20.09 4.31 -12.43
C MET A 50 -19.31 5.01 -11.31
N GLN A 51 -19.26 4.36 -10.16
CA GLN A 51 -18.51 4.81 -9.00
C GLN A 51 -17.49 3.76 -8.62
N GLY A 52 -16.31 4.21 -8.19
CA GLY A 52 -15.24 3.33 -7.76
C GLY A 52 -14.38 3.96 -6.68
N ALA A 53 -13.73 3.13 -5.88
CA ALA A 53 -12.78 3.55 -4.86
C ALA A 53 -11.45 2.83 -5.03
N MET A 54 -10.36 3.58 -4.88
CA MET A 54 -9.00 3.04 -4.77
C MET A 54 -8.45 3.40 -3.40
N VAL A 55 -7.96 2.39 -2.69
CA VAL A 55 -7.47 2.53 -1.33
C VAL A 55 -6.06 1.98 -1.23
N SER A 56 -5.14 2.75 -0.67
CA SER A 56 -3.79 2.33 -0.32
C SER A 56 -3.63 2.35 1.19
N CYS A 57 -3.21 1.22 1.78
CA CYS A 57 -3.04 1.08 3.22
C CYS A 57 -1.60 0.72 3.57
N ASP A 58 -1.05 1.36 4.61
CA ASP A 58 0.20 0.92 5.21
C ASP A 58 -0.02 -0.37 6.00
N ALA A 59 0.17 -1.47 5.29
CA ALA A 59 0.06 -2.83 5.80
C ALA A 59 1.01 -3.75 5.05
N THR A 60 1.41 -4.87 5.65
CA THR A 60 2.21 -5.88 4.93
C THR A 60 1.33 -6.60 3.89
N PHE A 61 0.12 -6.98 4.27
CA PHE A 61 -0.84 -7.67 3.40
C PHE A 61 -2.27 -7.25 3.73
N VAL A 62 -3.13 -7.39 2.73
CA VAL A 62 -4.59 -7.43 2.88
C VAL A 62 -5.01 -8.77 2.27
N ASP A 63 -5.35 -9.74 3.12
CA ASP A 63 -5.80 -11.04 2.65
C ASP A 63 -7.25 -10.98 2.12
N ARG A 64 -7.71 -12.11 1.56
CA ARG A 64 -9.04 -12.18 0.96
C ARG A 64 -10.16 -11.90 1.99
N MET A 65 -10.04 -12.39 3.22
CA MET A 65 -11.09 -12.23 4.22
C MET A 65 -11.19 -10.78 4.68
N LEU A 66 -10.05 -10.17 4.99
CA LEU A 66 -9.98 -8.75 5.32
C LEU A 66 -10.47 -7.88 4.16
N LEU A 67 -10.08 -8.17 2.91
CA LEU A 67 -10.56 -7.47 1.72
C LEU A 67 -12.08 -7.50 1.61
N LEU A 68 -12.70 -8.68 1.78
CA LEU A 68 -14.15 -8.80 1.69
C LEU A 68 -14.87 -8.03 2.80
N THR A 69 -14.33 -8.04 4.03
CA THR A 69 -14.86 -7.28 5.15
C THR A 69 -14.77 -5.77 4.90
N ILE A 70 -13.64 -5.28 4.41
CA ILE A 70 -13.45 -3.87 4.04
C ILE A 70 -14.46 -3.47 2.94
N ARG A 71 -14.54 -4.23 1.87
CA ARG A 71 -15.44 -3.96 0.74
C ARG A 71 -16.90 -3.90 1.16
N ASP A 72 -17.36 -4.88 1.94
CA ASP A 72 -18.72 -4.92 2.46
C ASP A 72 -19.02 -3.71 3.35
N THR A 73 -18.10 -3.38 4.26
CA THR A 73 -18.25 -2.23 5.16
C THR A 73 -18.31 -0.90 4.40
N CYS A 74 -17.40 -0.71 3.43
CA CYS A 74 -17.37 0.48 2.58
C CYS A 74 -18.61 0.58 1.68
N ALA A 75 -19.02 -0.53 1.05
CA ALA A 75 -20.20 -0.55 0.18
C ALA A 75 -21.48 -0.19 0.94
N ARG A 76 -21.66 -0.71 2.15
CA ARG A 76 -22.81 -0.33 3.00
C ARG A 76 -22.79 1.15 3.41
N ALA A 77 -21.61 1.72 3.58
CA ALA A 77 -21.45 3.09 4.02
C ALA A 77 -21.58 4.13 2.90
N THR A 78 -21.26 3.78 1.65
CA THR A 78 -21.17 4.73 0.52
C THR A 78 -22.11 4.40 -0.63
N GLY A 79 -22.59 3.16 -0.74
CA GLY A 79 -23.34 2.68 -1.89
C GLY A 79 -22.46 2.24 -3.08
N ILE A 80 -21.13 2.40 -3.01
CA ILE A 80 -20.21 1.92 -4.06
C ILE A 80 -20.27 0.38 -4.10
N PRO A 81 -20.46 -0.24 -5.27
CA PRO A 81 -20.45 -1.71 -5.38
C PRO A 81 -19.14 -2.32 -4.85
N MET A 82 -19.23 -3.46 -4.14
CA MET A 82 -18.06 -4.10 -3.52
C MET A 82 -16.94 -4.42 -4.50
N ASP A 83 -17.26 -4.80 -5.73
CA ASP A 83 -16.33 -5.13 -6.81
C ASP A 83 -15.69 -3.89 -7.44
N HIS A 84 -16.23 -2.70 -7.20
CA HIS A 84 -15.65 -1.42 -7.60
C HIS A 84 -14.71 -0.82 -6.54
N ILE A 85 -14.43 -1.53 -5.43
CA ILE A 85 -13.52 -1.07 -4.38
C ILE A 85 -12.21 -1.85 -4.49
N LEU A 86 -11.14 -1.17 -4.91
CA LEU A 86 -9.78 -1.69 -4.92
C LEU A 86 -9.09 -1.35 -3.60
N VAL A 87 -8.50 -2.35 -2.94
CA VAL A 87 -7.66 -2.13 -1.74
C VAL A 87 -6.29 -2.73 -1.98
N ALA A 88 -5.26 -1.93 -1.79
CA ALA A 88 -3.86 -2.31 -1.93
C ALA A 88 -3.08 -2.07 -0.64
N ALA A 89 -2.18 -2.99 -0.30
CA ALA A 89 -1.21 -2.81 0.76
C ALA A 89 0.10 -2.24 0.19
N THR A 90 0.76 -1.33 0.92
CA THR A 90 2.09 -0.81 0.56
C THR A 90 3.19 -1.85 0.73
N HIS A 91 2.88 -2.98 1.35
CA HIS A 91 3.80 -4.06 1.73
C HIS A 91 4.85 -3.62 2.75
N SER A 92 4.52 -2.64 3.59
CA SER A 92 5.39 -2.22 4.69
C SER A 92 5.52 -3.33 5.73
N HIS A 93 6.76 -3.70 6.08
CA HIS A 93 7.06 -4.70 7.10
C HIS A 93 7.15 -4.11 8.52
N ALA A 94 6.95 -2.82 8.66
CA ALA A 94 6.92 -2.10 9.95
C ALA A 94 5.49 -1.87 10.47
N THR A 95 4.53 -2.64 10.01
CA THR A 95 3.11 -2.53 10.37
C THR A 95 2.65 -3.74 11.17
N PRO A 96 1.60 -3.63 12.01
CA PRO A 96 1.01 -4.79 12.65
C PRO A 96 0.54 -5.84 11.64
N ALA A 97 0.51 -7.09 12.06
CA ALA A 97 -0.08 -8.16 11.25
C ALA A 97 -1.59 -7.93 11.13
N THR A 98 -2.10 -7.92 9.90
CA THR A 98 -3.52 -7.80 9.56
C THR A 98 -4.15 -9.13 9.14
N CYS A 99 -3.30 -10.16 8.94
CA CYS A 99 -3.71 -11.52 8.62
C CYS A 99 -2.71 -12.52 9.26
N PRO A 100 -3.08 -13.80 9.38
CA PRO A 100 -2.18 -14.84 9.87
C PRO A 100 -0.91 -14.96 9.01
N SER A 101 0.24 -15.06 9.65
CA SER A 101 1.52 -15.21 8.97
C SER A 101 1.89 -16.68 8.78
N PHE A 102 2.09 -17.09 7.54
CA PHE A 102 2.65 -18.41 7.23
C PHE A 102 4.17 -18.48 7.44
N LEU A 103 4.85 -17.32 7.62
CA LEU A 103 6.29 -17.26 7.82
C LEU A 103 6.69 -17.42 9.30
N SER A 104 5.98 -16.69 10.17
CA SER A 104 6.32 -16.59 11.59
C SER A 104 5.31 -17.26 12.52
N GLY A 105 4.13 -17.63 12.01
CA GLY A 105 3.00 -18.06 12.82
C GLY A 105 2.31 -16.93 13.60
N ALA A 106 2.73 -15.66 13.39
CA ALA A 106 2.09 -14.51 14.03
C ALA A 106 0.61 -14.44 13.65
N LEU A 107 -0.23 -14.19 14.64
CA LEU A 107 -1.66 -13.95 14.44
C LEU A 107 -1.93 -12.45 14.55
N PRO A 108 -2.90 -11.94 13.77
CA PRO A 108 -3.35 -10.56 13.90
C PRO A 108 -4.06 -10.36 15.24
N ASP A 109 -3.93 -9.18 15.81
CA ASP A 109 -4.77 -8.75 16.94
C ASP A 109 -6.17 -8.43 16.44
N PRO A 110 -7.24 -9.10 16.92
CA PRO A 110 -8.59 -8.89 16.40
C PRO A 110 -9.08 -7.44 16.57
N LEU A 111 -8.74 -6.78 17.68
CA LEU A 111 -9.15 -5.40 17.92
C LEU A 111 -8.44 -4.43 16.95
N TYR A 112 -7.19 -4.73 16.58
CA TYR A 112 -6.51 -3.93 15.57
C TYR A 112 -7.10 -4.16 14.18
N VAL A 113 -7.49 -5.38 13.84
CA VAL A 113 -8.16 -5.67 12.56
C VAL A 113 -9.49 -4.91 12.46
N ASP A 114 -10.29 -4.91 13.52
CA ASP A 114 -11.54 -4.16 13.56
C ASP A 114 -11.27 -2.65 13.39
N PHE A 115 -10.34 -2.10 14.16
CA PHE A 115 -9.89 -0.71 14.02
C PHE A 115 -9.42 -0.41 12.60
N PHE A 116 -8.61 -1.28 12.00
CA PHE A 116 -8.12 -1.14 10.63
C PHE A 116 -9.27 -1.03 9.62
N VAL A 117 -10.27 -1.91 9.71
CA VAL A 117 -11.46 -1.87 8.85
C VAL A 117 -12.23 -0.55 9.02
N GLU A 118 -12.42 -0.11 10.25
CA GLU A 118 -13.11 1.15 10.56
C GLU A 118 -12.39 2.37 9.98
N GLN A 119 -11.05 2.43 10.12
CA GLN A 119 -10.26 3.53 9.59
C GLN A 119 -10.26 3.54 8.05
N VAL A 120 -10.12 2.38 7.41
CA VAL A 120 -10.21 2.28 5.95
C VAL A 120 -11.59 2.74 5.47
N CYS A 121 -12.66 2.31 6.12
CA CYS A 121 -14.01 2.76 5.79
C CYS A 121 -14.19 4.28 6.03
N SER A 122 -13.59 4.83 7.09
CA SER A 122 -13.59 6.27 7.35
C SER A 122 -12.93 7.06 6.23
N ALA A 123 -11.76 6.61 5.73
CA ALA A 123 -11.08 7.24 4.61
C ALA A 123 -11.93 7.23 3.33
N VAL A 124 -12.58 6.09 3.02
CA VAL A 124 -13.48 5.99 1.85
C VAL A 124 -14.71 6.89 1.99
N LYS A 125 -15.30 6.96 3.18
CA LYS A 125 -16.44 7.87 3.47
C LYS A 125 -16.04 9.34 3.29
N GLN A 126 -14.87 9.73 3.77
CA GLN A 126 -14.33 11.08 3.58
C GLN A 126 -14.15 11.38 2.09
N ALA A 127 -13.52 10.45 1.35
CA ALA A 127 -13.34 10.60 -0.08
C ALA A 127 -14.68 10.75 -0.82
N TRP A 128 -15.67 9.95 -0.46
CA TRP A 128 -17.02 10.03 -0.99
C TRP A 128 -17.69 11.38 -0.70
N ALA A 129 -17.58 11.87 0.52
CA ALA A 129 -18.14 13.16 0.93
C ALA A 129 -17.45 14.36 0.27
N ASN A 130 -16.18 14.19 -0.13
CA ASN A 130 -15.35 15.22 -0.77
C ASN A 130 -15.42 15.19 -2.30
N LEU A 131 -16.35 14.47 -2.92
CA LEU A 131 -16.51 14.43 -4.37
C LEU A 131 -16.78 15.84 -4.93
N THR A 132 -15.90 16.27 -5.83
CA THR A 132 -16.00 17.55 -6.57
C THR A 132 -15.69 17.34 -8.04
N PRO A 133 -16.14 18.21 -8.94
CA PRO A 133 -15.76 18.17 -10.34
C PRO A 133 -14.25 18.10 -10.52
N ALA A 134 -13.78 17.22 -11.38
CA ALA A 134 -12.36 16.94 -11.55
C ALA A 134 -12.00 16.59 -12.99
N VAL A 135 -10.71 16.70 -13.32
CA VAL A 135 -10.15 16.26 -14.60
C VAL A 135 -9.07 15.22 -14.30
N LEU A 136 -9.16 14.06 -14.94
CA LEU A 136 -8.13 13.03 -14.87
C LEU A 136 -7.05 13.31 -15.91
N VAL A 137 -5.81 13.45 -15.46
CA VAL A 137 -4.63 13.60 -16.32
C VAL A 137 -3.69 12.42 -16.07
N SER A 138 -3.19 11.82 -17.14
CA SER A 138 -2.18 10.75 -17.08
C SER A 138 -0.87 11.18 -17.72
N GLY A 139 0.26 10.63 -17.24
CA GLY A 139 1.58 10.88 -17.78
C GLY A 139 2.56 9.80 -17.37
N GLU A 140 3.69 9.73 -18.07
CA GLU A 140 4.77 8.80 -17.78
C GLU A 140 6.03 9.57 -17.39
N CYS A 141 6.78 9.03 -16.44
CA CYS A 141 8.10 9.53 -16.09
C CYS A 141 9.04 8.36 -15.73
N THR A 142 10.33 8.58 -15.92
CA THR A 142 11.38 7.65 -15.47
C THR A 142 11.97 8.19 -14.17
N SER A 143 12.09 7.32 -13.16
CA SER A 143 12.65 7.68 -11.84
C SER A 143 13.88 6.81 -11.54
N PRO A 144 15.02 7.06 -12.22
CA PRO A 144 16.20 6.24 -12.05
C PRO A 144 16.82 6.39 -10.66
N GLY A 145 17.38 5.29 -10.13
CA GLY A 145 18.13 5.28 -8.87
C GLY A 145 17.31 5.04 -7.59
N PHE A 146 15.99 4.87 -7.69
CA PHE A 146 15.14 4.53 -6.55
C PHE A 146 14.87 3.04 -6.41
N GLU A 147 15.00 2.29 -7.49
CA GLU A 147 14.69 0.88 -7.53
C GLU A 147 15.78 0.07 -8.20
N TYR A 148 15.92 -1.18 -7.77
CA TYR A 148 16.81 -2.15 -8.39
C TYR A 148 16.23 -3.56 -8.27
N ASN A 149 16.60 -4.43 -9.21
CA ASN A 149 16.18 -5.83 -9.14
C ASN A 149 16.93 -6.54 -8.00
N ARG A 150 16.18 -7.06 -7.03
CA ARG A 150 16.73 -7.81 -5.91
C ARG A 150 17.42 -9.13 -6.32
N ARG A 151 17.04 -9.70 -7.44
CA ARG A 151 17.67 -10.89 -8.01
C ARG A 151 18.86 -10.47 -8.85
N LEU A 152 20.04 -10.73 -8.35
CA LEU A 152 21.30 -10.44 -9.02
C LEU A 152 21.86 -11.70 -9.67
N LEU A 153 22.39 -11.58 -10.90
CA LEU A 153 23.20 -12.63 -11.51
C LEU A 153 24.61 -12.58 -10.91
N ARG A 154 25.07 -13.72 -10.42
CA ARG A 154 26.44 -13.87 -9.97
C ARG A 154 27.37 -14.13 -11.17
N PRO A 155 28.71 -13.90 -11.03
CA PRO A 155 29.66 -14.14 -12.11
C PRO A 155 29.63 -15.58 -12.68
N ASN A 156 29.18 -16.56 -11.89
CA ASN A 156 29.01 -17.96 -12.31
C ASN A 156 27.66 -18.24 -13.01
N GLY A 157 26.86 -17.20 -13.31
CA GLY A 157 25.57 -17.33 -13.97
C GLY A 157 24.41 -17.77 -13.06
N SER A 158 24.66 -18.05 -11.76
CA SER A 158 23.58 -18.38 -10.84
C SER A 158 22.84 -17.13 -10.36
N GLY A 159 21.51 -17.22 -10.21
CA GLY A 159 20.74 -16.17 -9.53
C GLY A 159 21.02 -16.15 -8.04
N GLY A 160 21.03 -14.98 -7.43
CA GLY A 160 21.17 -14.79 -5.99
C GLY A 160 20.28 -13.67 -5.48
N ASP A 161 19.80 -13.80 -4.22
CA ASP A 161 19.15 -12.70 -3.53
C ASP A 161 20.22 -11.69 -3.06
N GLY A 162 20.11 -10.45 -3.50
CA GLY A 162 21.04 -9.36 -3.14
C GLY A 162 21.07 -8.99 -1.67
N ARG A 163 20.21 -9.57 -0.83
CA ARG A 163 20.16 -9.31 0.62
C ARG A 163 21.42 -9.71 1.40
N GLY A 164 22.31 -10.49 0.80
CA GLY A 164 23.60 -10.91 1.43
C GLY A 164 24.82 -10.23 0.84
N VAL A 165 24.69 -9.44 -0.21
CA VAL A 165 25.80 -8.67 -0.78
C VAL A 165 25.90 -7.38 0.04
N GLN A 166 27.02 -7.21 0.76
CA GLN A 166 27.25 -5.98 1.52
C GLN A 166 27.11 -4.78 0.58
N CYS A 167 26.05 -4.01 0.77
CA CYS A 167 25.67 -2.87 -0.05
C CYS A 167 26.72 -1.73 -0.07
N ARG A 168 27.82 -1.86 0.70
CA ARG A 168 28.90 -0.85 0.81
C ARG A 168 29.70 -0.66 -0.47
N SER A 169 29.90 -1.72 -1.24
CA SER A 169 30.66 -1.62 -2.49
C SER A 169 29.83 -1.07 -3.66
N TRP A 170 28.53 -1.26 -3.64
CA TRP A 170 27.60 -0.79 -4.68
C TRP A 170 27.24 0.69 -4.53
N LEU A 171 27.05 1.16 -3.30
CA LEU A 171 26.82 2.60 -3.03
C LEU A 171 28.03 3.46 -3.40
N SER A 172 29.24 2.94 -3.31
CA SER A 172 30.44 3.64 -3.79
C SER A 172 30.53 3.68 -5.32
N ALA A 173 30.12 2.62 -6.01
CA ALA A 173 30.09 2.57 -7.48
C ALA A 173 29.00 3.51 -8.05
N CYS A 174 27.83 3.58 -7.44
CA CYS A 174 26.77 4.52 -7.83
C CYS A 174 27.16 5.98 -7.58
N ARG A 175 27.91 6.29 -6.51
CA ARG A 175 28.43 7.64 -6.24
C ARG A 175 29.52 8.09 -7.20
N ALA A 176 30.19 7.17 -7.89
CA ALA A 176 31.23 7.49 -8.85
C ALA A 176 30.72 7.75 -10.28
N GLY A 177 29.40 7.83 -10.50
CA GLY A 177 28.81 8.10 -11.82
C GLY A 177 28.94 6.94 -12.82
N GLY A 178 29.40 5.77 -12.37
CA GLY A 178 29.45 4.57 -13.17
C GLY A 178 28.10 3.86 -13.15
N PHE A 179 27.27 4.13 -14.14
CA PHE A 179 26.09 3.33 -14.43
C PHE A 179 26.58 1.91 -14.74
N CYS A 180 26.16 0.94 -13.93
CA CYS A 180 26.46 -0.46 -14.25
C CYS A 180 25.65 -0.85 -15.47
N ASP A 181 26.28 -0.85 -16.67
CA ASP A 181 25.74 -1.39 -17.92
C ASP A 181 25.43 -2.91 -17.86
N ALA A 182 25.53 -3.52 -16.68
CA ALA A 182 25.21 -4.93 -16.43
C ALA A 182 23.72 -5.27 -16.48
N PHE A 183 22.82 -4.28 -16.68
CA PHE A 183 21.37 -4.49 -16.69
C PHE A 183 20.69 -4.24 -18.04
N SER A 184 21.43 -3.97 -19.12
CA SER A 184 20.86 -3.74 -20.46
C SER A 184 20.59 -5.00 -21.28
N GLY A 185 20.43 -6.16 -20.66
CA GLY A 185 20.25 -7.40 -21.37
C GLY A 185 19.36 -8.43 -20.68
N ILE A 186 18.10 -8.09 -20.40
CA ILE A 186 17.00 -9.06 -20.27
C ILE A 186 15.73 -8.38 -20.77
#